data_1a98da52f0642fbc7f9cc57124823f7e
#
_entry.id   1a98da52f0642fbc7f9cc57124823f7e
#
_cell.length_a   1.000
_cell.length_b   1.000
_cell.length_c   1.000
_cell.angle_alpha   90.00
_cell.angle_beta   90.00
_cell.angle_gamma   90.00
#
_symmetry.space_group_name_H-M   'P 1'
#
loop_
_entity.id
_entity.type
_entity.pdbx_description
1 polymer ?
#
loop_
_entity_poly.entity_id
_entity_poly.type
_entity_poly.pdbx_seq_one_letter_code
_entity_poly.pdbx_strand_id
1 'polypeptide(L)'
;MPGIHLFGRRFNFASDDLTVSSLIDIGLRLPLLVTFIAFRLKDESPDSTCPSTFYNGYFYPLLSVYTAITITASFMFIISLRGTPVRDTRPRRHMPLLIYIRLFLVLIDIGINIMGLIIMIRVFHMCAIILRATIVTTIVLSWTVAIALFIVLAFFIDLTGFVTDEKKWEMRIKLIFCCGRGYGGQSSNIKNIVKTLQYLFDNERVDLVPSDVAAGLILLQQEDSLEERSINITQNVPLELLKEGFYYNSYAQSAFGWFSLAYQYRLTFLPRILFITRFRTMGSCCGCCVCCSPCCRNQDILNDPCGTQYATLRYLLRRQNPVILYANFLGAFHRAPFYIAADNEKKTIIVSIRGTLSATDVLTDINVVEDALETELFGSGYCHSGMHSAAKYILDDISTRLTEIFTKYPDYTLIICGYSLGAGIGSILSIKLKSKYPHLKCYGIAMPGSVLSENLALATRHFIYSYVVDVDMIARASIRSLEHLRDRIIDALNKYNRNKICLLTMTLARTIAKRRQTFHSINYQTQTLIDDALSNSTTTVDVNSSLSQLVVTHHSNEHVHLVMPGTIIHLYSTHRVGLFSRGVSYRAGITTYDQFFQLIVHPRMWLDHFPASYGRALANVIENYDQNSQQIA
;
A
#
# COMPACT_ATOMS: atom_id res chain seq x y z
N MET A 1 -13.04 -0.41 25.49
CA MET A 1 -12.45 -1.39 24.59
C MET A 1 -13.24 -1.38 23.28
N PRO A 2 -12.67 -1.01 22.13
CA PRO A 2 -13.42 -0.96 20.88
C PRO A 2 -13.72 -2.33 20.26
N GLY A 3 -12.88 -3.35 20.45
CA GLY A 3 -13.15 -4.70 19.97
C GLY A 3 -14.30 -5.39 20.69
N ILE A 4 -15.21 -6.03 19.96
CA ILE A 4 -16.35 -6.74 20.55
C ILE A 4 -15.88 -8.07 21.12
N HIS A 5 -16.37 -8.42 22.34
CA HIS A 5 -16.19 -9.73 22.95
C HIS A 5 -17.45 -10.58 22.77
N LEU A 6 -17.32 -11.71 22.06
CA LEU A 6 -18.38 -12.70 21.86
C LEU A 6 -17.83 -14.10 22.15
N PHE A 7 -18.62 -14.98 22.72
CA PHE A 7 -18.23 -16.35 23.06
C PHE A 7 -16.92 -16.46 23.85
N GLY A 8 -16.66 -15.47 24.74
CA GLY A 8 -15.43 -15.38 25.51
C GLY A 8 -14.18 -14.95 24.72
N ARG A 9 -14.34 -14.46 23.49
CA ARG A 9 -13.23 -14.07 22.59
C ARG A 9 -13.38 -12.65 22.08
N ARG A 10 -12.24 -12.01 21.82
CA ARG A 10 -12.16 -10.70 21.18
C ARG A 10 -12.22 -10.84 19.66
N PHE A 11 -13.02 -9.98 19.03
CA PHE A 11 -13.15 -9.88 17.59
C PHE A 11 -12.52 -8.58 17.04
N ASN A 12 -12.00 -8.64 15.81
CA ASN A 12 -11.34 -7.52 15.14
C ASN A 12 -12.33 -6.54 14.48
N PHE A 13 -13.49 -6.34 15.08
CA PHE A 13 -14.44 -5.28 14.70
C PHE A 13 -15.04 -4.63 15.94
N ALA A 14 -15.37 -3.34 15.83
CA ALA A 14 -15.95 -2.56 16.91
C ALA A 14 -17.49 -2.56 16.84
N SER A 15 -18.12 -2.19 17.95
CA SER A 15 -19.58 -2.11 18.05
C SER A 15 -20.19 -1.03 17.13
N ASP A 16 -19.43 -0.02 16.71
CA ASP A 16 -19.85 1.04 15.79
C ASP A 16 -19.67 0.64 14.30
N ASP A 17 -18.93 -0.41 13.99
CA ASP A 17 -18.80 -0.94 12.62
C ASP A 17 -20.10 -1.58 12.13
N LEU A 18 -20.97 -2.01 13.05
CA LEU A 18 -22.24 -2.65 12.74
C LEU A 18 -23.31 -1.69 12.20
N THR A 19 -23.04 -0.38 12.14
CA THR A 19 -23.99 0.60 11.60
C THR A 19 -24.30 0.34 10.14
N VAL A 20 -23.29 0.14 9.30
CA VAL A 20 -23.47 -0.06 7.86
C VAL A 20 -24.15 -1.40 7.58
N SER A 21 -23.72 -2.47 8.23
CA SER A 21 -24.30 -3.80 8.06
C SER A 21 -25.77 -3.84 8.51
N SER A 22 -26.11 -3.18 9.63
CA SER A 22 -27.48 -3.08 10.11
C SER A 22 -28.37 -2.26 9.17
N LEU A 23 -27.84 -1.16 8.60
CA LEU A 23 -28.57 -0.35 7.61
C LEU A 23 -28.85 -1.12 6.32
N ILE A 24 -27.87 -1.88 5.83
CA ILE A 24 -28.04 -2.73 4.65
C ILE A 24 -29.10 -3.81 4.94
N ASP A 25 -29.05 -4.45 6.09
CA ASP A 25 -30.01 -5.49 6.47
C ASP A 25 -31.43 -4.94 6.53
N ILE A 26 -31.64 -3.77 7.13
CA ILE A 26 -32.93 -3.06 7.14
C ILE A 26 -33.38 -2.73 5.70
N GLY A 27 -32.48 -2.15 4.89
CA GLY A 27 -32.78 -1.75 3.51
C GLY A 27 -33.16 -2.90 2.60
N LEU A 28 -32.64 -4.11 2.85
CA LEU A 28 -32.97 -5.30 2.09
C LEU A 28 -34.29 -5.96 2.57
N ARG A 29 -34.51 -6.01 3.88
CA ARG A 29 -35.64 -6.75 4.46
C ARG A 29 -36.91 -5.93 4.60
N LEU A 30 -36.81 -4.62 4.84
CA LEU A 30 -37.98 -3.75 5.00
C LEU A 30 -38.89 -3.71 3.74
N PRO A 31 -38.38 -3.58 2.50
CA PRO A 31 -39.20 -3.65 1.31
C PRO A 31 -39.94 -4.99 1.15
N LEU A 32 -39.26 -6.10 1.48
CA LEU A 32 -39.86 -7.43 1.44
C LEU A 32 -40.98 -7.56 2.48
N LEU A 33 -40.75 -7.08 3.71
CA LEU A 33 -41.75 -7.06 4.78
C LEU A 33 -43.00 -6.26 4.36
N VAL A 34 -42.81 -5.07 3.80
CA VAL A 34 -43.90 -4.22 3.30
C VAL A 34 -44.66 -4.94 2.18
N THR A 35 -43.96 -5.59 1.26
CA THR A 35 -44.58 -6.36 0.16
C THR A 35 -45.38 -7.53 0.68
N PHE A 36 -44.88 -8.26 1.69
CA PHE A 36 -45.65 -9.36 2.33
C PHE A 36 -46.91 -8.87 3.02
N ILE A 37 -46.83 -7.77 3.78
CA ILE A 37 -48.00 -7.16 4.45
C ILE A 37 -49.02 -6.67 3.42
N ALA A 38 -48.59 -5.93 2.40
CA ALA A 38 -49.44 -5.41 1.35
C ALA A 38 -50.12 -6.56 0.58
N PHE A 39 -49.39 -7.64 0.30
CA PHE A 39 -49.96 -8.82 -0.33
C PHE A 39 -51.06 -9.45 0.52
N ARG A 40 -50.81 -9.63 1.84
CA ARG A 40 -51.82 -10.21 2.74
C ARG A 40 -53.08 -9.37 2.86
N LEU A 41 -52.94 -8.05 2.93
CA LEU A 41 -54.07 -7.13 2.96
C LEU A 41 -54.93 -7.17 1.67
N LYS A 42 -54.29 -7.45 0.54
CA LYS A 42 -55.00 -7.57 -0.76
C LYS A 42 -55.62 -8.95 -0.97
N ASP A 43 -55.12 -9.99 -0.33
CA ASP A 43 -55.49 -11.39 -0.51
C ASP A 43 -56.70 -11.80 0.41
N GLU A 44 -57.37 -10.84 1.06
CA GLU A 44 -58.62 -11.08 1.80
C GLU A 44 -59.82 -11.31 0.90
N SER A 45 -59.61 -11.35 -0.43
CA SER A 45 -60.65 -11.70 -1.41
C SER A 45 -60.99 -13.22 -1.34
N PRO A 46 -62.28 -13.62 -1.53
CA PRO A 46 -62.71 -15.03 -1.40
C PRO A 46 -62.05 -16.01 -2.38
N ASP A 47 -61.32 -15.50 -3.40
CA ASP A 47 -60.69 -16.27 -4.46
C ASP A 47 -59.20 -16.53 -4.21
N SER A 48 -58.73 -16.49 -2.97
CA SER A 48 -57.31 -16.78 -2.67
C SER A 48 -56.93 -18.24 -3.00
N THR A 49 -56.05 -18.40 -3.96
CA THR A 49 -55.67 -19.70 -4.53
C THR A 49 -54.60 -20.46 -3.71
N CYS A 50 -54.02 -19.84 -2.67
CA CYS A 50 -53.00 -20.49 -1.82
C CYS A 50 -53.62 -21.27 -0.65
N PRO A 51 -53.14 -22.52 -0.37
CA PRO A 51 -53.69 -23.31 0.74
C PRO A 51 -53.28 -22.72 2.13
N SER A 52 -54.17 -22.91 3.11
CA SER A 52 -53.96 -22.48 4.51
C SER A 52 -52.67 -23.02 5.15
N THR A 53 -52.24 -24.21 4.74
CA THR A 53 -51.01 -24.84 5.17
C THR A 53 -49.77 -24.01 4.79
N PHE A 54 -49.81 -23.29 3.66
CA PHE A 54 -48.75 -22.39 3.25
C PHE A 54 -48.68 -21.17 4.17
N TYR A 55 -49.81 -20.54 4.46
CA TYR A 55 -49.87 -19.35 5.33
C TYR A 55 -49.42 -19.67 6.74
N ASN A 56 -49.90 -20.73 7.35
CA ASN A 56 -49.58 -21.10 8.73
C ASN A 56 -48.18 -21.71 8.88
N GLY A 57 -47.74 -22.51 7.88
CA GLY A 57 -46.47 -23.22 7.96
C GLY A 57 -45.27 -22.41 7.53
N TYR A 58 -45.46 -21.41 6.67
CA TYR A 58 -44.32 -20.63 6.14
C TYR A 58 -44.53 -19.12 6.24
N PHE A 59 -45.64 -18.59 5.73
CA PHE A 59 -45.82 -17.15 5.57
C PHE A 59 -45.80 -16.39 6.92
N TYR A 60 -46.65 -16.78 7.88
CA TYR A 60 -46.70 -16.11 9.18
C TYR A 60 -45.43 -16.30 10.02
N PRO A 61 -44.83 -17.50 10.12
CA PRO A 61 -43.51 -17.66 10.73
C PRO A 61 -42.44 -16.78 10.10
N LEU A 62 -42.36 -16.69 8.76
CA LEU A 62 -41.40 -15.85 8.06
C LEU A 62 -41.63 -14.36 8.37
N LEU A 63 -42.91 -13.90 8.29
CA LEU A 63 -43.27 -12.53 8.61
C LEU A 63 -42.89 -12.14 10.03
N SER A 64 -43.11 -13.01 11.01
CA SER A 64 -42.78 -12.77 12.42
C SER A 64 -41.27 -12.69 12.62
N VAL A 65 -40.49 -13.59 12.00
CA VAL A 65 -39.02 -13.59 12.10
C VAL A 65 -38.42 -12.38 11.38
N TYR A 66 -38.92 -12.03 10.20
CA TYR A 66 -38.44 -10.84 9.48
C TYR A 66 -38.72 -9.55 10.26
N THR A 67 -39.88 -9.45 10.90
CA THR A 67 -40.19 -8.33 11.79
C THR A 67 -39.23 -8.26 12.96
N ALA A 68 -38.99 -9.40 13.65
CA ALA A 68 -38.06 -9.47 14.76
C ALA A 68 -36.61 -9.12 14.35
N ILE A 69 -36.16 -9.60 13.18
CA ILE A 69 -34.86 -9.28 12.60
C ILE A 69 -34.75 -7.79 12.30
N THR A 70 -35.78 -7.19 11.65
CA THR A 70 -35.78 -5.77 11.30
C THR A 70 -35.77 -4.87 12.53
N ILE A 71 -36.53 -5.23 13.57
CA ILE A 71 -36.52 -4.54 14.86
C ILE A 71 -35.12 -4.64 15.50
N THR A 72 -34.56 -5.85 15.57
CA THR A 72 -33.21 -6.06 16.16
C THR A 72 -32.15 -5.29 15.38
N ALA A 73 -32.18 -5.31 14.04
CA ALA A 73 -31.27 -4.55 13.20
C ALA A 73 -31.43 -3.04 13.42
N SER A 74 -32.66 -2.54 13.61
CA SER A 74 -32.94 -1.12 13.92
C SER A 74 -32.35 -0.72 15.28
N PHE A 75 -32.46 -1.56 16.31
CA PHE A 75 -31.82 -1.33 17.60
C PHE A 75 -30.29 -1.36 17.48
N MET A 76 -29.73 -2.31 16.74
CA MET A 76 -28.29 -2.39 16.49
C MET A 76 -27.80 -1.12 15.77
N PHE A 77 -28.54 -0.65 14.76
CA PHE A 77 -28.22 0.59 14.05
C PHE A 77 -28.23 1.79 14.99
N ILE A 78 -29.27 1.99 15.77
CA ILE A 78 -29.41 3.14 16.69
C ILE A 78 -28.32 3.12 17.78
N ILE A 79 -28.03 1.95 18.34
CA ILE A 79 -27.01 1.80 19.40
C ILE A 79 -25.62 1.96 18.83
N SER A 80 -25.35 1.48 17.63
CA SER A 80 -24.08 1.60 16.94
C SER A 80 -23.71 3.07 16.63
N LEU A 81 -24.70 3.94 16.39
CA LEU A 81 -24.49 5.37 16.18
C LEU A 81 -24.16 6.15 17.45
N ARG A 82 -24.35 5.56 18.66
CA ARG A 82 -24.13 6.26 19.91
C ARG A 82 -22.67 6.16 20.37
N GLY A 83 -22.20 7.21 21.06
CA GLY A 83 -20.84 7.26 21.61
C GLY A 83 -19.76 7.62 20.59
N THR A 84 -18.50 7.49 21.02
CA THR A 84 -17.31 7.79 20.21
C THR A 84 -16.54 6.49 19.89
N PRO A 85 -15.63 6.48 18.91
CA PRO A 85 -14.89 5.27 18.54
C PRO A 85 -14.16 4.60 19.71
N VAL A 86 -13.38 5.38 20.49
CA VAL A 86 -12.52 4.85 21.55
C VAL A 86 -12.92 5.34 22.92
N ARG A 87 -13.20 6.65 23.10
CA ARG A 87 -13.36 7.30 24.41
C ARG A 87 -14.63 6.88 25.15
N ASP A 88 -15.78 6.88 24.48
CA ASP A 88 -17.07 6.56 25.09
C ASP A 88 -17.77 5.41 24.36
N THR A 89 -17.48 4.21 24.81
CA THR A 89 -18.07 2.96 24.32
C THR A 89 -19.24 2.48 25.19
N ARG A 90 -19.49 3.11 26.36
CA ARG A 90 -20.54 2.70 27.32
C ARG A 90 -21.95 2.60 26.72
N PRO A 91 -22.40 3.54 25.84
CA PRO A 91 -23.73 3.44 25.24
C PRO A 91 -23.93 2.17 24.42
N ARG A 92 -22.85 1.54 23.96
CA ARG A 92 -22.86 0.34 23.10
C ARG A 92 -22.64 -0.98 23.85
N ARG A 93 -22.64 -0.95 25.18
CA ARG A 93 -22.38 -2.15 26.05
C ARG A 93 -23.33 -3.33 25.80
N HIS A 94 -24.56 -3.06 25.30
CA HIS A 94 -25.56 -4.09 25.01
C HIS A 94 -25.44 -4.67 23.59
N MET A 95 -24.49 -4.21 22.77
CA MET A 95 -24.30 -4.71 21.41
C MET A 95 -24.04 -6.22 21.34
N PRO A 96 -23.21 -6.83 22.19
CA PRO A 96 -23.01 -8.28 22.19
C PRO A 96 -24.32 -9.08 22.37
N LEU A 97 -25.20 -8.63 23.25
CA LEU A 97 -26.50 -9.26 23.45
C LEU A 97 -27.36 -9.22 22.18
N LEU A 98 -27.41 -8.07 21.49
CA LEU A 98 -28.14 -7.92 20.24
C LEU A 98 -27.57 -8.81 19.13
N ILE A 99 -26.26 -9.00 19.10
CA ILE A 99 -25.60 -9.92 18.17
C ILE A 99 -26.03 -11.37 18.45
N TYR A 100 -26.06 -11.79 19.70
CA TYR A 100 -26.54 -13.13 20.05
C TYR A 100 -28.00 -13.34 19.65
N ILE A 101 -28.89 -12.37 19.94
CA ILE A 101 -30.27 -12.40 19.49
C ILE A 101 -30.34 -12.50 17.96
N ARG A 102 -29.53 -11.71 17.27
CA ARG A 102 -29.47 -11.69 15.80
C ARG A 102 -29.01 -13.05 15.24
N LEU A 103 -27.99 -13.66 15.80
CA LEU A 103 -27.51 -15.00 15.41
C LEU A 103 -28.59 -16.06 15.61
N PHE A 104 -29.29 -16.02 16.74
CA PHE A 104 -30.40 -16.94 17.01
C PHE A 104 -31.55 -16.78 15.99
N LEU A 105 -31.93 -15.53 15.67
CA LEU A 105 -32.95 -15.25 14.65
C LEU A 105 -32.52 -15.71 13.25
N VAL A 106 -31.23 -15.64 12.91
CA VAL A 106 -30.70 -16.16 11.63
C VAL A 106 -30.84 -17.68 11.56
N LEU A 107 -30.59 -18.40 12.64
CA LEU A 107 -30.79 -19.87 12.67
C LEU A 107 -32.26 -20.24 12.45
N ILE A 108 -33.19 -19.50 13.06
CA ILE A 108 -34.63 -19.68 12.84
C ILE A 108 -35.01 -19.34 11.39
N ASP A 109 -34.49 -18.23 10.84
CA ASP A 109 -34.72 -17.81 9.46
C ASP A 109 -34.26 -18.89 8.45
N ILE A 110 -33.10 -19.49 8.66
CA ILE A 110 -32.61 -20.62 7.85
C ILE A 110 -33.57 -21.79 7.93
N GLY A 111 -34.02 -22.17 9.12
CA GLY A 111 -34.98 -23.25 9.31
C GLY A 111 -36.31 -23.01 8.59
N ILE A 112 -36.88 -21.81 8.71
CA ILE A 112 -38.12 -21.42 8.04
C ILE A 112 -37.94 -21.43 6.51
N ASN A 113 -36.80 -20.94 5.99
CA ASN A 113 -36.54 -20.96 4.56
C ASN A 113 -36.36 -22.39 4.01
N ILE A 114 -35.79 -23.33 4.76
CA ILE A 114 -35.75 -24.74 4.39
C ILE A 114 -37.16 -25.31 4.33
N MET A 115 -37.99 -25.06 5.36
CA MET A 115 -39.39 -25.46 5.36
C MET A 115 -40.17 -24.83 4.20
N GLY A 116 -39.94 -23.56 3.93
CA GLY A 116 -40.50 -22.84 2.80
C GLY A 116 -40.17 -23.49 1.46
N LEU A 117 -38.94 -23.92 1.26
CA LEU A 117 -38.51 -24.62 0.05
C LEU A 117 -39.28 -25.95 -0.12
N ILE A 118 -39.44 -26.71 0.96
CA ILE A 118 -40.18 -27.98 0.94
C ILE A 118 -41.65 -27.75 0.60
N ILE A 119 -42.27 -26.75 1.20
CA ILE A 119 -43.68 -26.40 0.96
C ILE A 119 -43.86 -25.88 -0.48
N MET A 120 -42.94 -25.05 -0.96
CA MET A 120 -42.97 -24.51 -2.31
C MET A 120 -42.93 -25.60 -3.39
N ILE A 121 -42.14 -26.65 -3.23
CA ILE A 121 -42.08 -27.76 -4.19
C ILE A 121 -43.48 -28.42 -4.34
N ARG A 122 -44.27 -28.44 -3.25
CA ARG A 122 -45.58 -29.08 -3.25
C ARG A 122 -46.72 -28.16 -3.73
N VAL A 123 -46.61 -26.85 -3.48
CA VAL A 123 -47.74 -25.90 -3.63
C VAL A 123 -47.46 -24.78 -4.66
N PHE A 124 -46.32 -24.84 -5.33
CA PHE A 124 -45.83 -23.78 -6.22
C PHE A 124 -46.82 -23.34 -7.29
N HIS A 125 -47.56 -24.29 -7.87
CA HIS A 125 -48.51 -24.00 -8.96
C HIS A 125 -49.85 -23.38 -8.51
N MET A 126 -50.14 -23.40 -7.20
CA MET A 126 -51.40 -22.97 -6.65
C MET A 126 -51.45 -21.49 -6.20
N CYS A 127 -50.29 -20.83 -6.13
CA CYS A 127 -50.18 -19.46 -5.62
C CYS A 127 -49.95 -18.43 -6.72
N ALA A 128 -50.35 -17.18 -6.48
CA ALA A 128 -50.20 -16.06 -7.43
C ALA A 128 -48.72 -15.83 -7.80
N ILE A 129 -48.44 -15.45 -9.07
CA ILE A 129 -47.09 -15.26 -9.61
C ILE A 129 -46.25 -14.28 -8.78
N ILE A 130 -46.84 -13.16 -8.33
CA ILE A 130 -46.14 -12.14 -7.53
C ILE A 130 -45.69 -12.73 -6.18
N LEU A 131 -46.57 -13.51 -5.52
CA LEU A 131 -46.19 -14.16 -4.24
C LEU A 131 -45.08 -15.16 -4.44
N ARG A 132 -45.11 -15.98 -5.50
CA ARG A 132 -44.04 -16.92 -5.85
C ARG A 132 -42.72 -16.21 -6.06
N ALA A 133 -42.70 -15.12 -6.86
CA ALA A 133 -41.50 -14.35 -7.10
C ALA A 133 -40.94 -13.75 -5.81
N THR A 134 -41.77 -13.18 -4.95
CA THR A 134 -41.37 -12.60 -3.67
C THR A 134 -40.76 -13.67 -2.74
N ILE A 135 -41.33 -14.87 -2.68
CA ILE A 135 -40.82 -15.98 -1.86
C ILE A 135 -39.46 -16.44 -2.37
N VAL A 136 -39.33 -16.68 -3.68
CA VAL A 136 -38.03 -17.07 -4.28
C VAL A 136 -36.96 -16.02 -3.99
N THR A 137 -37.28 -14.73 -4.19
CA THR A 137 -36.37 -13.62 -3.88
C THR A 137 -35.94 -13.63 -2.41
N THR A 138 -36.92 -13.88 -1.51
CA THR A 138 -36.66 -13.95 -0.06
C THR A 138 -35.72 -15.09 0.31
N ILE A 139 -35.96 -16.28 -0.23
CA ILE A 139 -35.11 -17.46 0.00
C ILE A 139 -33.68 -17.18 -0.51
N VAL A 140 -33.54 -16.70 -1.75
CA VAL A 140 -32.23 -16.40 -2.33
C VAL A 140 -31.50 -15.34 -1.51
N LEU A 141 -32.19 -14.26 -1.10
CA LEU A 141 -31.60 -13.22 -0.29
C LEU A 141 -31.16 -13.73 1.09
N SER A 142 -32.01 -14.51 1.79
CA SER A 142 -31.65 -15.09 3.10
C SER A 142 -30.42 -16.01 3.01
N TRP A 143 -30.35 -16.88 2.01
CA TRP A 143 -29.18 -17.73 1.79
C TRP A 143 -27.92 -16.92 1.43
N THR A 144 -28.04 -15.89 0.58
CA THR A 144 -26.94 -15.01 0.22
C THR A 144 -26.38 -14.31 1.46
N VAL A 145 -27.26 -13.76 2.31
CA VAL A 145 -26.86 -13.10 3.57
C VAL A 145 -26.24 -14.10 4.54
N ALA A 146 -26.82 -15.32 4.67
CA ALA A 146 -26.27 -16.36 5.54
C ALA A 146 -24.87 -16.81 5.09
N ILE A 147 -24.66 -17.02 3.80
CA ILE A 147 -23.37 -17.38 3.21
C ILE A 147 -22.37 -16.24 3.40
N ALA A 148 -22.76 -14.99 3.12
CA ALA A 148 -21.89 -13.83 3.34
C ALA A 148 -21.50 -13.70 4.81
N LEU A 149 -22.45 -13.87 5.73
CA LEU A 149 -22.19 -13.87 7.16
C LEU A 149 -21.23 -15.01 7.56
N PHE A 150 -21.44 -16.22 7.03
CA PHE A 150 -20.56 -17.37 7.29
C PHE A 150 -19.14 -17.11 6.77
N ILE A 151 -18.99 -16.54 5.56
CA ILE A 151 -17.69 -16.17 5.01
C ILE A 151 -17.01 -15.12 5.90
N VAL A 152 -17.73 -14.06 6.30
CA VAL A 152 -17.20 -13.04 7.21
C VAL A 152 -16.80 -13.65 8.54
N LEU A 153 -17.64 -14.52 9.12
CA LEU A 153 -17.34 -15.23 10.36
C LEU A 153 -16.12 -16.14 10.18
N ALA A 154 -16.02 -16.88 9.10
CA ALA A 154 -14.88 -17.78 8.83
C ALA A 154 -13.55 -17.01 8.64
N PHE A 155 -13.59 -15.84 8.01
CA PHE A 155 -12.39 -15.02 7.81
C PHE A 155 -11.98 -14.20 9.05
N PHE A 156 -12.94 -13.70 9.81
CA PHE A 156 -12.67 -12.83 10.97
C PHE A 156 -12.73 -13.57 12.32
N ILE A 157 -13.37 -14.75 12.36
CA ILE A 157 -13.43 -15.60 13.53
C ILE A 157 -12.55 -16.82 13.28
N ASP A 158 -11.58 -17.02 14.15
CA ASP A 158 -10.93 -18.31 14.27
C ASP A 158 -11.94 -19.32 14.88
N LEU A 159 -12.66 -20.04 14.00
CA LEU A 159 -13.66 -21.05 14.39
C LEU A 159 -13.06 -22.18 15.25
N THR A 160 -11.76 -22.43 15.13
CA THR A 160 -11.08 -23.54 15.80
C THR A 160 -10.55 -23.20 17.19
N GLY A 161 -10.22 -21.92 17.47
CA GLY A 161 -9.81 -21.41 18.78
C GLY A 161 -8.53 -21.99 19.38
N PHE A 162 -7.88 -22.91 18.67
CA PHE A 162 -6.68 -23.61 19.13
C PHE A 162 -5.37 -23.00 18.62
N VAL A 163 -5.47 -21.94 17.82
CA VAL A 163 -4.31 -21.35 17.17
C VAL A 163 -3.82 -20.17 18.01
N THR A 164 -2.56 -20.19 18.42
CA THR A 164 -1.91 -19.04 19.08
C THR A 164 -1.93 -17.81 18.19
N ASP A 165 -1.89 -16.60 18.76
CA ASP A 165 -1.94 -15.36 17.98
C ASP A 165 -0.77 -15.28 16.98
N GLU A 166 0.40 -15.79 17.33
CA GLU A 166 1.55 -15.95 16.42
C GLU A 166 1.20 -16.79 15.19
N LYS A 167 0.55 -17.94 15.36
CA LYS A 167 0.12 -18.81 14.26
C LYS A 167 -1.00 -18.19 13.42
N LYS A 168 -1.88 -17.37 14.00
CA LYS A 168 -2.93 -16.63 13.28
C LYS A 168 -2.29 -15.60 12.34
N TRP A 169 -1.31 -14.85 12.82
CA TRP A 169 -0.55 -13.92 12.01
C TRP A 169 0.25 -14.62 10.92
N GLU A 170 0.90 -15.74 11.25
CA GLU A 170 1.62 -16.56 10.27
C GLU A 170 0.68 -17.05 9.15
N MET A 171 -0.52 -17.54 9.51
CA MET A 171 -1.51 -18.00 8.54
C MET A 171 -2.07 -16.87 7.68
N ARG A 172 -2.32 -15.69 8.26
CA ARG A 172 -2.75 -14.48 7.52
C ARG A 172 -1.68 -14.00 6.54
N ILE A 173 -0.42 -13.96 6.95
CA ILE A 173 0.71 -13.61 6.08
C ILE A 173 0.82 -14.62 4.94
N LYS A 174 0.74 -15.92 5.22
CA LYS A 174 0.74 -16.98 4.20
C LYS A 174 -0.42 -16.86 3.23
N LEU A 175 -1.61 -16.48 3.71
CA LEU A 175 -2.81 -16.29 2.88
C LEU A 175 -2.69 -15.03 2.00
N ILE A 176 -2.30 -13.89 2.59
CA ILE A 176 -2.15 -12.61 1.87
C ILE A 176 -1.12 -12.73 0.74
N PHE A 177 -0.03 -13.43 1.00
CA PHE A 177 1.06 -13.58 0.05
C PHE A 177 0.96 -14.83 -0.84
N CYS A 178 -0.18 -15.56 -0.81
CA CYS A 178 -0.44 -16.77 -1.62
C CYS A 178 0.68 -17.82 -1.59
N CYS A 179 1.38 -17.94 -0.47
CA CYS A 179 2.64 -18.65 -0.36
C CYS A 179 2.47 -20.11 0.10
N GLY A 180 1.82 -20.94 -0.72
CA GLY A 180 1.65 -22.36 -0.41
C GLY A 180 2.75 -23.31 -0.88
N ARG A 181 3.60 -22.91 -1.82
CA ARG A 181 4.58 -23.84 -2.44
C ARG A 181 5.95 -23.19 -2.60
N GLY A 182 6.85 -23.36 -1.66
CA GLY A 182 8.26 -22.94 -1.80
C GLY A 182 8.97 -22.48 -0.53
N TYR A 183 8.31 -22.44 0.61
CA TYR A 183 8.88 -21.85 1.85
C TYR A 183 9.43 -22.87 2.86
N GLY A 184 9.85 -24.05 2.44
CA GLY A 184 10.31 -25.13 3.31
C GLY A 184 11.53 -24.83 4.20
N GLY A 185 12.20 -23.68 4.04
CA GLY A 185 13.37 -23.29 4.83
C GLY A 185 13.24 -21.94 5.58
N GLN A 186 12.08 -21.28 5.56
CA GLN A 186 11.94 -19.86 5.95
C GLN A 186 11.05 -19.60 7.17
N SER A 187 10.75 -20.63 7.97
CA SER A 187 9.86 -20.50 9.14
C SER A 187 10.35 -19.47 10.17
N SER A 188 11.66 -19.33 10.36
CA SER A 188 12.24 -18.37 11.34
C SER A 188 12.02 -16.90 10.94
N ASN A 189 12.09 -16.59 9.65
CA ASN A 189 11.97 -15.21 9.18
C ASN A 189 10.52 -14.73 9.18
N ILE A 190 9.56 -15.60 8.83
CA ILE A 190 8.12 -15.30 8.98
C ILE A 190 7.78 -15.06 10.45
N LYS A 191 8.36 -15.80 11.38
CA LYS A 191 8.17 -15.58 12.82
C LYS A 191 8.68 -14.22 13.29
N ASN A 192 9.81 -13.74 12.78
CA ASN A 192 10.32 -12.41 13.13
C ASN A 192 9.39 -11.31 12.60
N ILE A 193 8.91 -11.44 11.36
CA ILE A 193 7.90 -10.52 10.79
C ILE A 193 6.62 -10.54 11.63
N VAL A 194 6.14 -11.72 12.01
CA VAL A 194 4.98 -11.87 12.91
C VAL A 194 5.20 -11.15 14.23
N LYS A 195 6.36 -11.32 14.86
CA LYS A 195 6.70 -10.64 16.13
C LYS A 195 6.72 -9.11 15.96
N THR A 196 7.30 -8.60 14.89
CA THR A 196 7.31 -7.16 14.61
C THR A 196 5.90 -6.60 14.41
N LEU A 197 5.06 -7.30 13.64
CA LEU A 197 3.67 -6.90 13.46
C LEU A 197 2.84 -7.01 14.76
N GLN A 198 3.06 -8.04 15.56
CA GLN A 198 2.44 -8.16 16.88
C GLN A 198 2.89 -7.03 17.80
N TYR A 199 4.17 -6.74 17.86
CA TYR A 199 4.70 -5.62 18.65
C TYR A 199 4.05 -4.28 18.28
N LEU A 200 3.82 -4.03 16.99
CA LEU A 200 3.21 -2.78 16.52
C LEU A 200 1.71 -2.70 16.82
N PHE A 201 0.96 -3.81 16.76
CA PHE A 201 -0.50 -3.82 16.78
C PHE A 201 -1.13 -4.47 18.02
N ASP A 202 -0.42 -5.33 18.76
CA ASP A 202 -0.92 -6.06 19.94
C ASP A 202 -0.52 -5.41 21.28
N ASN A 203 -0.29 -4.12 21.32
CA ASN A 203 0.05 -3.45 22.55
C ASN A 203 -1.17 -3.42 23.48
N GLU A 204 -1.04 -4.00 24.70
CA GLU A 204 -2.09 -4.12 25.72
C GLU A 204 -2.73 -2.78 26.13
N ARG A 205 -2.13 -1.66 25.78
CA ARG A 205 -2.57 -0.33 26.18
C ARG A 205 -3.78 0.18 25.38
N VAL A 206 -3.96 -0.24 24.12
CA VAL A 206 -5.07 0.25 23.30
C VAL A 206 -5.58 -0.83 22.36
N ASP A 207 -6.84 -1.20 22.55
CA ASP A 207 -7.56 -2.22 21.80
C ASP A 207 -8.13 -1.57 20.51
N LEU A 208 -7.28 -1.33 19.50
CA LEU A 208 -7.70 -0.81 18.20
C LEU A 208 -8.17 -1.93 17.26
N VAL A 209 -9.21 -1.65 16.50
CA VAL A 209 -9.64 -2.48 15.38
C VAL A 209 -9.25 -1.83 14.04
N PRO A 210 -9.19 -2.58 12.92
CA PRO A 210 -8.78 -2.02 11.62
C PRO A 210 -9.59 -0.79 11.17
N SER A 211 -10.88 -0.73 11.51
CA SER A 211 -11.74 0.42 11.21
C SER A 211 -11.40 1.67 12.03
N ASP A 212 -10.89 1.50 13.27
CA ASP A 212 -10.39 2.62 14.08
C ASP A 212 -9.11 3.18 13.48
N VAL A 213 -8.20 2.30 13.02
CA VAL A 213 -6.98 2.72 12.33
C VAL A 213 -7.34 3.52 11.07
N ALA A 214 -8.29 3.03 10.26
CA ALA A 214 -8.74 3.75 9.07
C ALA A 214 -9.36 5.12 9.42
N ALA A 215 -10.19 5.19 10.47
CA ALA A 215 -10.77 6.44 10.93
C ALA A 215 -9.69 7.43 11.44
N GLY A 216 -8.71 6.95 12.21
CA GLY A 216 -7.59 7.74 12.67
C GLY A 216 -6.72 8.27 11.53
N LEU A 217 -6.44 7.44 10.51
CA LEU A 217 -5.72 7.88 9.31
C LEU A 217 -6.48 8.99 8.55
N ILE A 218 -7.81 8.92 8.48
CA ILE A 218 -8.62 9.98 7.88
C ILE A 218 -8.52 11.29 8.67
N LEU A 219 -8.52 11.22 10.01
CA LEU A 219 -8.35 12.39 10.86
C LEU A 219 -6.96 13.01 10.69
N LEU A 220 -5.91 12.19 10.74
CA LEU A 220 -4.53 12.63 10.53
C LEU A 220 -4.31 13.20 9.13
N GLN A 221 -4.93 12.63 8.10
CA GLN A 221 -4.87 13.19 6.75
C GLN A 221 -5.43 14.62 6.69
N GLN A 222 -6.49 14.92 7.45
CA GLN A 222 -7.03 16.27 7.53
C GLN A 222 -6.06 17.20 8.26
N GLU A 223 -5.46 16.76 9.37
CA GLU A 223 -4.47 17.48 10.15
C GLU A 223 -3.21 17.76 9.32
N ASP A 224 -2.55 16.71 8.79
CA ASP A 224 -1.31 16.82 8.00
C ASP A 224 -1.50 17.63 6.69
N SER A 225 -2.73 17.72 6.15
CA SER A 225 -3.02 18.54 4.98
C SER A 225 -3.18 20.02 5.30
N LEU A 226 -3.43 20.39 6.55
CA LEU A 226 -3.57 21.77 7.01
C LEU A 226 -2.25 22.36 7.53
N GLU A 227 -1.36 21.50 8.01
CA GLU A 227 -0.08 21.91 8.56
C GLU A 227 0.88 22.39 7.45
N GLU A 228 1.51 23.54 7.66
CA GLU A 228 2.56 24.04 6.79
C GLU A 228 3.85 23.25 7.06
N ARG A 229 4.34 22.55 6.03
CA ARG A 229 5.52 21.70 6.17
C ARG A 229 6.77 22.57 6.26
N SER A 230 7.44 22.56 7.40
CA SER A 230 8.80 23.07 7.50
C SER A 230 9.76 22.10 6.82
N ILE A 231 10.33 22.50 5.68
CA ILE A 231 11.33 21.70 4.97
C ILE A 231 12.70 22.25 5.34
N ASN A 232 13.47 21.49 6.11
CA ASN A 232 14.82 21.89 6.51
C ASN A 232 15.82 21.54 5.41
N ILE A 233 16.19 22.53 4.61
CA ILE A 233 17.21 22.42 3.58
C ILE A 233 18.54 22.94 4.14
N THR A 234 19.55 22.11 4.14
CA THR A 234 20.89 22.47 4.62
C THR A 234 21.74 23.12 3.53
N GLN A 235 21.56 22.67 2.27
CA GLN A 235 22.33 23.14 1.14
C GLN A 235 21.54 22.98 -0.17
N ASN A 236 21.87 23.80 -1.18
CA ASN A 236 21.36 23.61 -2.53
C ASN A 236 22.02 22.39 -3.20
N VAL A 237 21.28 21.71 -4.06
CA VAL A 237 21.78 20.55 -4.81
C VAL A 237 22.54 21.03 -6.05
N PRO A 238 23.77 20.58 -6.29
CA PRO A 238 24.48 20.85 -7.55
C PRO A 238 23.68 20.29 -8.75
N LEU A 239 23.60 21.06 -9.84
CA LEU A 239 22.87 20.65 -11.05
C LEU A 239 23.38 19.33 -11.64
N GLU A 240 24.70 19.13 -11.60
CA GLU A 240 25.33 17.88 -12.07
C GLU A 240 24.79 16.65 -11.31
N LEU A 241 24.61 16.77 -9.99
CA LEU A 241 24.09 15.69 -9.17
C LEU A 241 22.60 15.39 -9.51
N LEU A 242 21.82 16.41 -9.85
CA LEU A 242 20.44 16.23 -10.33
C LEU A 242 20.41 15.52 -11.71
N LYS A 243 21.30 15.92 -12.63
CA LYS A 243 21.45 15.30 -13.95
C LYS A 243 21.93 13.85 -13.84
N GLU A 244 22.90 13.55 -12.96
CA GLU A 244 23.35 12.19 -12.66
C GLU A 244 22.19 11.36 -12.06
N GLY A 245 21.45 11.90 -11.08
CA GLY A 245 20.28 11.24 -10.50
C GLY A 245 19.21 10.91 -11.53
N PHE A 246 18.90 11.83 -12.44
CA PHE A 246 17.95 11.61 -13.54
C PHE A 246 18.44 10.54 -14.52
N TYR A 247 19.73 10.55 -14.85
CA TYR A 247 20.34 9.58 -15.74
C TYR A 247 20.29 8.16 -15.17
N TYR A 248 20.78 7.96 -13.95
CA TYR A 248 20.79 6.64 -13.29
C TYR A 248 19.41 6.18 -12.82
N ASN A 249 18.45 7.08 -12.63
CA ASN A 249 17.06 6.71 -12.41
C ASN A 249 16.49 5.89 -13.58
N SER A 250 16.90 6.15 -14.82
CA SER A 250 16.50 5.35 -15.98
C SER A 250 16.97 3.90 -15.87
N TYR A 251 18.20 3.68 -15.39
CA TYR A 251 18.74 2.35 -15.13
C TYR A 251 18.01 1.66 -13.96
N ALA A 252 17.78 2.36 -12.85
CA ALA A 252 17.06 1.83 -11.71
C ALA A 252 15.62 1.41 -12.05
N GLN A 253 14.90 2.25 -12.83
CA GLN A 253 13.54 1.94 -13.28
C GLN A 253 13.48 0.79 -14.29
N SER A 254 14.48 0.64 -15.14
CA SER A 254 14.50 -0.43 -16.16
C SER A 254 14.65 -1.82 -15.55
N ALA A 255 15.18 -1.94 -14.32
CA ALA A 255 15.26 -3.21 -13.58
C ALA A 255 13.89 -3.84 -13.30
N PHE A 256 12.80 -3.06 -13.31
CA PHE A 256 11.43 -3.57 -13.20
C PHE A 256 10.94 -4.29 -14.47
N GLY A 257 11.66 -4.18 -15.59
CA GLY A 257 11.35 -4.87 -16.83
C GLY A 257 9.97 -4.52 -17.37
N TRP A 258 9.16 -5.54 -17.71
CA TRP A 258 7.83 -5.38 -18.31
C TRP A 258 6.85 -4.55 -17.45
N PHE A 259 7.00 -4.57 -16.13
CA PHE A 259 6.16 -3.77 -15.24
C PHE A 259 6.37 -2.27 -15.44
N SER A 260 7.62 -1.82 -15.59
CA SER A 260 7.93 -0.43 -15.91
C SER A 260 7.34 -0.04 -17.28
N LEU A 261 7.39 -0.94 -18.26
CA LEU A 261 6.77 -0.75 -19.56
C LEU A 261 5.23 -0.63 -19.46
N ALA A 262 4.59 -1.52 -18.69
CA ALA A 262 3.14 -1.48 -18.46
C ALA A 262 2.71 -0.17 -17.81
N TYR A 263 3.47 0.29 -16.82
CA TYR A 263 3.19 1.53 -16.13
C TYR A 263 3.33 2.76 -17.03
N GLN A 264 4.38 2.82 -17.86
CA GLN A 264 4.63 3.95 -18.78
C GLN A 264 3.61 4.02 -19.93
N TYR A 265 3.19 2.87 -20.45
CA TYR A 265 2.40 2.79 -21.68
C TYR A 265 0.97 2.24 -21.49
N ARG A 266 0.48 2.13 -20.30
CA ARG A 266 -0.88 1.73 -19.90
C ARG A 266 -1.72 1.03 -20.98
N LEU A 267 -2.39 1.82 -21.87
CA LEU A 267 -3.29 1.32 -22.92
C LEU A 267 -2.55 0.64 -24.09
N THR A 268 -1.31 0.99 -24.35
CA THR A 268 -0.52 0.44 -25.47
C THR A 268 0.52 -0.58 -25.01
N PHE A 269 0.44 -1.03 -23.77
CA PHE A 269 1.39 -1.97 -23.19
C PHE A 269 1.37 -3.33 -23.90
N LEU A 270 0.19 -3.95 -24.08
CA LEU A 270 0.06 -5.28 -24.70
C LEU A 270 0.60 -5.32 -26.14
N PRO A 271 0.18 -4.44 -27.07
CA PRO A 271 0.76 -4.44 -28.41
C PRO A 271 2.26 -4.12 -28.39
N ARG A 272 2.75 -3.29 -27.48
CA ARG A 272 4.19 -2.98 -27.38
C ARG A 272 5.01 -4.16 -26.90
N ILE A 273 4.57 -4.87 -25.87
CA ILE A 273 5.32 -6.04 -25.38
C ILE A 273 5.34 -7.15 -26.44
N LEU A 274 4.22 -7.38 -27.12
CA LEU A 274 4.14 -8.33 -28.24
C LEU A 274 5.07 -7.91 -29.39
N PHE A 275 5.13 -6.64 -29.73
CA PHE A 275 6.05 -6.11 -30.73
C PHE A 275 7.52 -6.33 -30.32
N ILE A 276 7.88 -5.94 -29.09
CA ILE A 276 9.25 -6.07 -28.57
C ILE A 276 9.71 -7.52 -28.52
N THR A 277 8.83 -8.44 -28.13
CA THR A 277 9.15 -9.87 -28.04
C THR A 277 9.14 -10.54 -29.41
N ARG A 278 8.17 -10.24 -30.28
CA ARG A 278 8.02 -10.87 -31.60
C ARG A 278 9.11 -10.48 -32.60
N PHE A 279 9.49 -9.19 -32.66
CA PHE A 279 10.53 -8.74 -33.61
C PHE A 279 11.92 -9.24 -33.27
N ARG A 280 12.16 -9.68 -32.06
CA ARG A 280 13.46 -10.22 -31.65
C ARG A 280 13.64 -11.71 -31.93
N THR A 281 12.54 -12.46 -31.97
CA THR A 281 12.54 -13.88 -32.32
C THR A 281 12.71 -14.12 -33.84
N MET A 282 12.41 -13.11 -34.67
CA MET A 282 12.60 -13.19 -36.13
C MET A 282 14.07 -13.07 -36.60
N GLY A 283 14.98 -12.58 -35.76
CA GLY A 283 16.40 -12.41 -36.05
C GLY A 283 17.30 -13.59 -35.62
N SER A 284 16.78 -14.58 -34.94
CA SER A 284 17.53 -15.75 -34.44
C SER A 284 16.80 -17.03 -34.77
N CYS A 285 17.35 -17.81 -35.66
CA CYS A 285 17.07 -19.20 -35.98
C CYS A 285 15.63 -19.72 -35.77
N CYS A 286 14.93 -20.06 -36.83
CA CYS A 286 13.64 -20.78 -36.90
C CYS A 286 12.44 -20.13 -36.21
N GLY A 287 11.61 -19.46 -36.97
CA GLY A 287 10.39 -18.74 -36.60
C GLY A 287 9.20 -19.56 -36.08
N CYS A 288 9.39 -20.73 -35.50
CA CYS A 288 8.28 -21.61 -35.07
C CYS A 288 8.21 -21.94 -33.57
N CYS A 289 9.16 -21.54 -32.73
CA CYS A 289 9.06 -21.83 -31.28
C CYS A 289 9.53 -20.67 -30.40
N VAL A 290 8.58 -19.85 -29.94
CA VAL A 290 8.79 -18.79 -28.96
C VAL A 290 9.22 -19.35 -27.58
N CYS A 291 8.98 -20.63 -27.29
CA CYS A 291 9.12 -21.22 -25.96
C CYS A 291 10.19 -22.29 -25.80
N CYS A 292 10.84 -22.77 -26.85
CA CYS A 292 11.52 -24.08 -26.79
C CYS A 292 12.96 -24.15 -27.29
N SER A 293 13.69 -23.06 -27.48
CA SER A 293 15.06 -23.19 -27.97
C SER A 293 16.12 -23.03 -26.87
N PRO A 294 16.73 -24.12 -26.38
CA PRO A 294 17.94 -24.08 -25.54
C PRO A 294 19.13 -23.45 -26.27
N CYS A 295 19.10 -23.44 -27.63
CA CYS A 295 20.21 -22.99 -28.46
C CYS A 295 20.49 -21.48 -28.50
N CYS A 296 19.55 -20.66 -28.00
CA CYS A 296 19.70 -19.18 -27.97
C CYS A 296 19.74 -18.58 -26.56
N ARG A 297 19.91 -19.40 -25.54
CA ARG A 297 20.11 -18.90 -24.16
C ARG A 297 21.49 -18.24 -24.07
N ASN A 298 21.49 -16.93 -23.96
CA ASN A 298 22.68 -16.23 -23.50
C ASN A 298 22.96 -16.71 -22.07
N GLN A 299 24.13 -17.33 -21.84
CA GLN A 299 24.53 -17.87 -20.54
C GLN A 299 24.58 -16.81 -19.45
N ASP A 300 24.68 -15.54 -19.83
CA ASP A 300 24.74 -14.39 -18.93
C ASP A 300 23.36 -13.84 -18.55
N ILE A 301 22.26 -14.38 -19.10
CA ILE A 301 20.88 -13.96 -18.78
C ILE A 301 20.16 -15.11 -18.06
N LEU A 302 20.01 -14.97 -16.75
CA LEU A 302 19.42 -16.00 -15.90
C LEU A 302 17.94 -15.68 -15.56
N ASN A 303 17.15 -16.74 -15.42
CA ASN A 303 15.76 -16.65 -14.93
C ASN A 303 14.81 -15.79 -15.80
N ASP A 304 15.03 -15.76 -17.10
CA ASP A 304 14.15 -15.15 -18.10
C ASP A 304 13.75 -16.18 -19.18
N PRO A 305 12.85 -17.14 -18.86
CA PRO A 305 12.55 -18.27 -19.76
C PRO A 305 11.95 -17.83 -21.10
N CYS A 306 11.25 -16.71 -21.15
CA CYS A 306 10.62 -16.18 -22.36
C CYS A 306 11.42 -15.03 -23.00
N GLY A 307 12.57 -14.63 -22.45
CA GLY A 307 13.36 -13.48 -22.93
C GLY A 307 12.65 -12.12 -22.82
N THR A 308 11.51 -12.09 -22.14
CA THR A 308 10.64 -10.90 -22.04
C THR A 308 11.27 -9.81 -21.20
N GLN A 309 11.87 -10.18 -20.07
CA GLN A 309 12.51 -9.22 -19.15
C GLN A 309 13.71 -8.55 -19.83
N TYR A 310 14.57 -9.33 -20.44
CA TYR A 310 15.74 -8.82 -21.15
C TYR A 310 15.36 -7.95 -22.37
N ALA A 311 14.37 -8.38 -23.15
CA ALA A 311 13.89 -7.59 -24.29
C ALA A 311 13.32 -6.24 -23.84
N THR A 312 12.56 -6.23 -22.73
CA THR A 312 11.99 -5.02 -22.17
C THR A 312 13.06 -4.10 -21.56
N LEU A 313 14.03 -4.68 -20.87
CA LEU A 313 15.19 -3.96 -20.33
C LEU A 313 15.91 -3.18 -21.42
N ARG A 314 16.26 -3.84 -22.53
CA ARG A 314 16.89 -3.19 -23.69
C ARG A 314 16.02 -2.12 -24.34
N TYR A 315 14.71 -2.32 -24.40
CA TYR A 315 13.79 -1.33 -24.93
C TYR A 315 13.71 -0.08 -24.06
N LEU A 316 13.67 -0.25 -22.74
CA LEU A 316 13.63 0.87 -21.80
C LEU A 316 14.94 1.71 -21.84
N LEU A 317 16.09 1.03 -21.99
CA LEU A 317 17.41 1.67 -22.08
C LEU A 317 17.87 1.99 -23.50
N ARG A 318 16.96 1.99 -24.50
CA ARG A 318 17.32 2.21 -25.91
C ARG A 318 17.96 3.57 -26.21
N ARG A 319 17.78 4.57 -25.35
CA ARG A 319 18.38 5.90 -25.51
C ARG A 319 19.84 5.92 -25.06
N GLN A 320 20.14 5.27 -23.92
CA GLN A 320 21.49 5.11 -23.38
C GLN A 320 22.27 4.02 -24.13
N ASN A 321 21.55 3.06 -24.73
CA ASN A 321 22.08 1.94 -25.49
C ASN A 321 23.28 1.20 -24.85
N PRO A 322 23.21 0.84 -23.54
CA PRO A 322 24.30 0.15 -22.86
C PRO A 322 24.44 -1.29 -23.36
N VAL A 323 25.61 -1.84 -23.18
CA VAL A 323 25.85 -3.30 -23.36
C VAL A 323 25.46 -4.02 -22.08
N ILE A 324 24.42 -4.87 -22.12
CA ILE A 324 24.05 -5.70 -20.98
C ILE A 324 25.02 -6.87 -20.91
N LEU A 325 25.81 -6.90 -19.83
CA LEU A 325 26.86 -7.89 -19.60
C LEU A 325 26.33 -9.11 -18.86
N TYR A 326 25.43 -8.91 -17.90
CA TYR A 326 24.84 -9.96 -17.07
C TYR A 326 23.48 -9.54 -16.54
N ALA A 327 22.57 -10.49 -16.36
CA ALA A 327 21.29 -10.23 -15.68
C ALA A 327 20.77 -11.49 -14.99
N ASN A 328 20.27 -11.31 -13.76
CA ASN A 328 19.59 -12.36 -13.01
C ASN A 328 18.23 -11.84 -12.56
N PHE A 329 17.17 -12.36 -13.18
CA PHE A 329 15.79 -11.94 -12.94
C PHE A 329 15.07 -12.76 -11.85
N LEU A 330 15.81 -13.55 -11.05
CA LEU A 330 15.25 -14.32 -9.95
C LEU A 330 14.78 -13.40 -8.82
N GLY A 331 13.45 -13.32 -8.62
CA GLY A 331 12.83 -12.70 -7.46
C GLY A 331 12.44 -13.78 -6.45
N ALA A 332 13.07 -13.79 -5.29
CA ALA A 332 12.76 -14.68 -4.17
C ALA A 332 13.07 -13.95 -2.85
N PHE A 333 12.70 -14.58 -1.74
CA PHE A 333 13.03 -14.01 -0.43
C PHE A 333 14.54 -13.82 -0.27
N HIS A 334 14.99 -12.62 0.07
CA HIS A 334 16.40 -12.19 0.11
C HIS A 334 17.18 -12.34 -1.21
N ARG A 335 16.47 -12.39 -2.35
CA ARG A 335 17.08 -12.47 -3.69
C ARG A 335 16.41 -11.47 -4.62
N ALA A 336 16.96 -10.27 -4.68
CA ALA A 336 16.46 -9.23 -5.56
C ALA A 336 17.01 -9.41 -6.98
N PRO A 337 16.17 -9.29 -8.02
CA PRO A 337 16.63 -9.24 -9.40
C PRO A 337 17.56 -8.06 -9.65
N PHE A 338 18.57 -8.28 -10.48
CA PHE A 338 19.55 -7.26 -10.84
C PHE A 338 20.16 -7.52 -12.21
N TYR A 339 20.83 -6.51 -12.75
CA TYR A 339 21.62 -6.67 -13.97
C TYR A 339 22.89 -5.82 -13.92
N ILE A 340 23.88 -6.19 -14.77
CA ILE A 340 25.12 -5.46 -14.98
C ILE A 340 25.16 -4.97 -16.43
N ALA A 341 25.45 -3.71 -16.60
CA ALA A 341 25.55 -3.07 -17.91
C ALA A 341 26.82 -2.24 -18.03
N ALA A 342 27.44 -2.21 -19.21
CA ALA A 342 28.49 -1.27 -19.56
C ALA A 342 27.90 -0.11 -20.33
N ASP A 343 28.05 1.09 -19.80
CA ASP A 343 27.70 2.36 -20.45
C ASP A 343 28.96 2.97 -21.06
N ASN A 344 29.05 2.92 -22.38
CA ASN A 344 30.21 3.40 -23.11
C ASN A 344 30.28 4.92 -23.19
N GLU A 345 29.14 5.60 -23.09
CA GLU A 345 29.08 7.07 -23.12
C GLU A 345 29.68 7.68 -21.84
N LYS A 346 29.30 7.12 -20.70
CA LYS A 346 29.79 7.58 -19.38
C LYS A 346 31.03 6.83 -18.89
N LYS A 347 31.49 5.81 -19.61
CA LYS A 347 32.55 4.88 -19.19
C LYS A 347 32.29 4.32 -17.79
N THR A 348 31.10 3.75 -17.60
CA THR A 348 30.70 3.19 -16.30
C THR A 348 30.20 1.76 -16.43
N ILE A 349 30.54 0.95 -15.45
CA ILE A 349 29.91 -0.36 -15.21
C ILE A 349 28.79 -0.14 -14.19
N ILE A 350 27.57 -0.46 -14.56
CA ILE A 350 26.38 -0.18 -13.77
C ILE A 350 25.81 -1.48 -13.27
N VAL A 351 25.70 -1.62 -11.94
CA VAL A 351 24.92 -2.67 -11.27
C VAL A 351 23.58 -2.07 -10.85
N SER A 352 22.50 -2.50 -11.49
CA SER A 352 21.17 -1.98 -11.19
C SER A 352 20.33 -3.04 -10.50
N ILE A 353 19.73 -2.69 -9.36
CA ILE A 353 19.00 -3.60 -8.48
C ILE A 353 17.52 -3.19 -8.46
N ARG A 354 16.64 -4.18 -8.71
CA ARG A 354 15.19 -3.98 -8.72
C ARG A 354 14.64 -3.71 -7.32
N GLY A 355 13.65 -2.84 -7.23
CA GLY A 355 12.84 -2.63 -6.04
C GLY A 355 11.74 -3.67 -5.85
N THR A 356 10.90 -3.42 -4.86
CA THR A 356 9.79 -4.28 -4.45
C THR A 356 8.74 -4.38 -5.56
N LEU A 357 8.45 -5.60 -5.99
CA LEU A 357 7.43 -5.90 -6.99
C LEU A 357 6.61 -7.15 -6.65
N SER A 358 7.18 -8.07 -5.91
CA SER A 358 6.57 -9.34 -5.52
C SER A 358 6.26 -9.38 -4.02
N ALA A 359 5.39 -10.30 -3.62
CA ALA A 359 5.11 -10.56 -2.21
C ALA A 359 6.37 -10.95 -1.42
N THR A 360 7.32 -11.63 -2.06
CA THR A 360 8.61 -12.00 -1.46
C THR A 360 9.52 -10.81 -1.21
N ASP A 361 9.47 -9.82 -2.09
CA ASP A 361 10.20 -8.56 -1.91
C ASP A 361 9.63 -7.79 -0.71
N VAL A 362 8.28 -7.70 -0.60
CA VAL A 362 7.60 -7.08 0.56
C VAL A 362 7.99 -7.76 1.88
N LEU A 363 8.10 -9.09 1.89
CA LEU A 363 8.55 -9.82 3.08
C LEU A 363 10.01 -9.50 3.45
N THR A 364 10.85 -9.22 2.47
CA THR A 364 12.23 -8.75 2.70
C THR A 364 12.24 -7.37 3.32
N ASP A 365 11.37 -6.46 2.86
CA ASP A 365 11.24 -5.09 3.39
C ASP A 365 10.74 -5.06 4.84
N ILE A 366 9.79 -5.95 5.19
CA ILE A 366 9.20 -6.01 6.53
C ILE A 366 10.15 -6.67 7.55
N ASN A 367 11.17 -7.41 7.11
CA ASN A 367 12.13 -8.05 8.02
C ASN A 367 13.09 -6.99 8.62
N VAL A 368 12.55 -6.08 9.42
CA VAL A 368 13.24 -4.93 10.05
C VAL A 368 13.97 -5.39 11.32
N VAL A 369 14.79 -6.42 11.21
CA VAL A 369 15.74 -6.82 12.27
C VAL A 369 17.09 -6.23 11.91
N GLU A 370 17.81 -5.72 12.88
CA GLU A 370 19.16 -5.20 12.70
C GLU A 370 20.13 -6.37 12.56
N ASP A 371 21.08 -6.23 11.63
CA ASP A 371 22.20 -7.15 11.44
C ASP A 371 23.51 -6.35 11.55
N ALA A 372 24.51 -6.94 12.18
CA ALA A 372 25.81 -6.32 12.31
C ALA A 372 26.49 -6.21 10.94
N LEU A 373 27.03 -5.03 10.64
CA LEU A 373 27.77 -4.75 9.42
C LEU A 373 29.16 -4.26 9.78
N GLU A 374 30.14 -5.14 9.62
CA GLU A 374 31.54 -4.81 9.75
C GLU A 374 32.11 -4.40 8.39
N THR A 375 32.89 -3.34 8.37
CA THR A 375 33.45 -2.77 7.14
C THR A 375 34.90 -2.41 7.36
N GLU A 376 35.75 -2.62 6.37
CA GLU A 376 37.16 -2.28 6.42
C GLU A 376 37.43 -0.77 6.48
N LEU A 377 36.56 0.04 5.79
CA LEU A 377 36.78 1.48 5.63
C LEU A 377 35.99 2.34 6.63
N PHE A 378 34.83 1.86 7.11
CA PHE A 378 33.90 2.66 7.87
C PHE A 378 33.66 2.16 9.30
N GLY A 379 34.40 1.12 9.72
CA GLY A 379 34.23 0.49 11.03
C GLY A 379 33.00 -0.40 11.13
N SER A 380 32.54 -0.64 12.35
CA SER A 380 31.39 -1.49 12.65
C SER A 380 30.12 -0.65 12.87
N GLY A 381 28.98 -1.23 12.50
CA GLY A 381 27.66 -0.67 12.71
C GLY A 381 26.58 -1.69 12.45
N TYR A 382 25.36 -1.24 12.19
CA TYR A 382 24.22 -2.09 11.94
C TYR A 382 23.55 -1.72 10.63
N CYS A 383 22.86 -2.67 10.03
CA CYS A 383 22.07 -2.47 8.83
C CYS A 383 20.79 -3.34 8.85
N HIS A 384 19.89 -3.05 7.95
CA HIS A 384 18.65 -3.81 7.79
C HIS A 384 18.95 -5.24 7.33
N SER A 385 18.56 -6.26 8.12
CA SER A 385 18.99 -7.66 7.92
C SER A 385 18.48 -8.25 6.61
N GLY A 386 17.25 -7.94 6.20
CA GLY A 386 16.69 -8.41 4.93
C GLY A 386 17.48 -7.87 3.73
N MET A 387 17.81 -6.58 3.74
CA MET A 387 18.62 -5.94 2.69
C MET A 387 20.06 -6.44 2.72
N HIS A 388 20.62 -6.69 3.90
CA HIS A 388 21.98 -7.24 4.06
C HIS A 388 22.09 -8.64 3.46
N SER A 389 21.13 -9.51 3.75
CA SER A 389 21.07 -10.87 3.18
C SER A 389 20.97 -10.83 1.65
N ALA A 390 20.17 -9.93 1.09
CA ALA A 390 20.06 -9.75 -0.35
C ALA A 390 21.33 -9.15 -0.96
N ALA A 391 22.00 -8.21 -0.27
CA ALA A 391 23.28 -7.66 -0.71
C ALA A 391 24.40 -8.71 -0.71
N LYS A 392 24.44 -9.61 0.28
CA LYS A 392 25.36 -10.76 0.29
C LYS A 392 25.11 -11.67 -0.91
N TYR A 393 23.87 -12.04 -1.17
CA TYR A 393 23.51 -12.88 -2.31
C TYR A 393 23.99 -12.28 -3.64
N ILE A 394 23.77 -10.97 -3.85
CA ILE A 394 24.24 -10.30 -5.06
C ILE A 394 25.78 -10.25 -5.09
N LEU A 395 26.44 -9.93 -3.97
CA LEU A 395 27.90 -9.87 -3.88
C LEU A 395 28.53 -11.19 -4.27
N ASP A 396 28.02 -12.32 -3.77
CA ASP A 396 28.50 -13.67 -4.07
C ASP A 396 28.37 -13.99 -5.57
N ASP A 397 27.26 -13.58 -6.20
CA ASP A 397 27.02 -13.80 -7.65
C ASP A 397 27.93 -12.93 -8.54
N ILE A 398 28.21 -11.65 -8.13
CA ILE A 398 28.89 -10.69 -9.01
C ILE A 398 30.39 -10.54 -8.74
N SER A 399 30.94 -11.01 -7.63
CA SER A 399 32.33 -10.73 -7.22
C SER A 399 33.37 -11.13 -8.24
N THR A 400 33.31 -12.37 -8.74
CA THR A 400 34.20 -12.89 -9.79
C THR A 400 33.96 -12.20 -11.11
N ARG A 401 32.68 -12.03 -11.49
CA ARG A 401 32.28 -11.40 -12.76
C ARG A 401 32.74 -9.95 -12.85
N LEU A 402 32.61 -9.17 -11.79
CA LEU A 402 33.12 -7.79 -11.76
C LEU A 402 34.64 -7.74 -11.99
N THR A 403 35.41 -8.68 -11.45
CA THR A 403 36.86 -8.74 -11.67
C THR A 403 37.15 -8.99 -13.16
N GLU A 404 36.48 -9.94 -13.79
CA GLU A 404 36.59 -10.22 -15.24
C GLU A 404 36.17 -9.01 -16.08
N ILE A 405 35.04 -8.37 -15.72
CA ILE A 405 34.54 -7.19 -16.43
C ILE A 405 35.56 -6.05 -16.37
N PHE A 406 36.13 -5.75 -15.19
CA PHE A 406 37.11 -4.67 -15.06
C PHE A 406 38.45 -4.99 -15.70
N THR A 407 38.80 -6.26 -15.92
CA THR A 407 39.92 -6.65 -16.79
C THR A 407 39.69 -6.23 -18.23
N LYS A 408 38.43 -6.33 -18.70
CA LYS A 408 38.03 -5.93 -20.06
C LYS A 408 37.75 -4.43 -20.21
N TYR A 409 37.35 -3.76 -19.11
CA TYR A 409 37.00 -2.34 -19.08
C TYR A 409 37.78 -1.60 -17.97
N PRO A 410 39.11 -1.50 -18.06
CA PRO A 410 39.96 -0.98 -16.97
C PRO A 410 39.70 0.50 -16.64
N ASP A 411 39.32 1.31 -17.63
CA ASP A 411 39.10 2.76 -17.46
C ASP A 411 37.68 3.12 -16.98
N TYR A 412 36.83 2.11 -16.70
CA TYR A 412 35.46 2.34 -16.30
C TYR A 412 35.35 2.44 -14.78
N THR A 413 34.37 3.23 -14.32
CA THR A 413 34.04 3.34 -12.90
C THR A 413 32.81 2.52 -12.57
N LEU A 414 32.76 2.00 -11.34
CA LEU A 414 31.61 1.22 -10.87
C LEU A 414 30.51 2.15 -10.35
N ILE A 415 29.31 2.00 -10.87
CA ILE A 415 28.09 2.66 -10.39
C ILE A 415 27.12 1.59 -9.90
N ILE A 416 26.58 1.79 -8.71
CA ILE A 416 25.46 0.99 -8.21
C ILE A 416 24.22 1.87 -8.20
N CYS A 417 23.12 1.41 -8.77
CA CYS A 417 21.87 2.11 -8.69
C CYS A 417 20.73 1.15 -8.32
N GLY A 418 19.72 1.66 -7.68
CA GLY A 418 18.57 0.86 -7.29
C GLY A 418 17.36 1.72 -6.99
N TYR A 419 16.20 1.09 -6.95
CA TYR A 419 14.94 1.73 -6.64
C TYR A 419 14.31 1.08 -5.40
N SER A 420 13.86 1.88 -4.42
CA SER A 420 13.18 1.39 -3.20
C SER A 420 14.04 0.34 -2.47
N LEU A 421 13.54 -0.87 -2.23
CA LEU A 421 14.32 -1.99 -1.68
C LEU A 421 15.69 -2.14 -2.38
N GLY A 422 15.70 -2.03 -3.72
CA GLY A 422 16.95 -2.13 -4.49
C GLY A 422 17.94 -0.99 -4.18
N ALA A 423 17.48 0.18 -3.78
CA ALA A 423 18.33 1.28 -3.33
C ALA A 423 18.98 0.97 -1.98
N GLY A 424 18.20 0.43 -1.03
CA GLY A 424 18.74 -0.02 0.26
C GLY A 424 19.75 -1.15 0.12
N ILE A 425 19.44 -2.17 -0.69
CA ILE A 425 20.38 -3.26 -0.99
C ILE A 425 21.64 -2.71 -1.66
N GLY A 426 21.49 -1.81 -2.64
CA GLY A 426 22.58 -1.16 -3.35
C GLY A 426 23.52 -0.35 -2.44
N SER A 427 22.97 0.31 -1.43
CA SER A 427 23.74 1.05 -0.43
C SER A 427 24.68 0.12 0.36
N ILE A 428 24.12 -1.00 0.87
CA ILE A 428 24.89 -1.99 1.64
C ILE A 428 25.95 -2.66 0.74
N LEU A 429 25.57 -3.03 -0.48
CA LEU A 429 26.48 -3.60 -1.47
C LEU A 429 27.62 -2.63 -1.80
N SER A 430 27.31 -1.33 -1.92
CA SER A 430 28.29 -0.28 -2.20
C SER A 430 29.32 -0.14 -1.09
N ILE A 431 28.91 -0.22 0.17
CA ILE A 431 29.82 -0.21 1.32
C ILE A 431 30.79 -1.39 1.24
N LYS A 432 30.31 -2.59 0.93
CA LYS A 432 31.13 -3.81 0.83
C LYS A 432 32.11 -3.79 -0.35
N LEU A 433 31.78 -3.07 -1.42
CA LEU A 433 32.61 -2.99 -2.63
C LEU A 433 33.53 -1.77 -2.65
N LYS A 434 33.35 -0.80 -1.74
CA LYS A 434 34.06 0.49 -1.76
C LYS A 434 35.58 0.35 -1.56
N SER A 435 36.02 -0.61 -0.77
CA SER A 435 37.47 -0.90 -0.57
C SER A 435 38.13 -1.36 -1.88
N LYS A 436 37.43 -2.22 -2.65
CA LYS A 436 37.94 -2.74 -3.92
C LYS A 436 37.79 -1.76 -5.09
N TYR A 437 36.73 -0.90 -5.07
CA TYR A 437 36.42 0.07 -6.11
C TYR A 437 36.33 1.48 -5.51
N PRO A 438 37.48 2.19 -5.30
CA PRO A 438 37.49 3.48 -4.60
C PRO A 438 36.66 4.59 -5.22
N HIS A 439 36.48 4.57 -6.55
CA HIS A 439 35.68 5.57 -7.29
C HIS A 439 34.19 5.20 -7.43
N LEU A 440 33.74 4.11 -6.76
CA LEU A 440 32.35 3.69 -6.77
C LEU A 440 31.43 4.80 -6.24
N LYS A 441 30.33 5.04 -6.95
CA LYS A 441 29.20 5.86 -6.49
C LYS A 441 27.90 5.02 -6.47
N CYS A 442 26.99 5.36 -5.55
CA CYS A 442 25.68 4.74 -5.42
C CYS A 442 24.57 5.78 -5.57
N TYR A 443 23.59 5.49 -6.45
CA TYR A 443 22.41 6.32 -6.67
C TYR A 443 21.16 5.55 -6.22
N GLY A 444 20.67 5.86 -5.03
CA GLY A 444 19.46 5.27 -4.45
C GLY A 444 18.24 6.12 -4.75
N ILE A 445 17.36 5.62 -5.60
CA ILE A 445 16.10 6.29 -5.95
C ILE A 445 14.99 5.74 -5.08
N ALA A 446 14.17 6.59 -4.49
CA ALA A 446 13.13 6.20 -3.52
C ALA A 446 13.73 5.44 -2.31
N MET A 447 14.85 5.94 -1.80
CA MET A 447 15.62 5.29 -0.72
C MET A 447 14.76 5.04 0.51
N PRO A 448 14.77 3.82 1.09
CA PRO A 448 14.08 3.55 2.35
C PRO A 448 14.65 4.33 3.53
N GLY A 449 13.79 4.67 4.50
CA GLY A 449 14.19 5.45 5.68
C GLY A 449 15.01 4.69 6.71
N SER A 450 15.07 3.36 6.64
CA SER A 450 15.62 2.48 7.67
C SER A 450 16.63 1.49 7.06
N VAL A 451 17.84 1.92 6.75
CA VAL A 451 18.83 1.10 6.04
C VAL A 451 20.11 0.85 6.85
N LEU A 452 20.72 1.89 7.42
CA LEU A 452 22.00 1.83 8.14
C LEU A 452 21.91 2.51 9.51
N SER A 453 22.77 2.08 10.44
CA SER A 453 23.02 2.85 11.66
C SER A 453 23.59 4.24 11.33
N GLU A 454 23.35 5.20 12.20
CA GLU A 454 23.67 6.60 11.98
C GLU A 454 25.17 6.82 11.62
N ASN A 455 26.08 6.17 12.33
CA ASN A 455 27.50 6.27 12.07
C ASN A 455 27.87 5.85 10.63
N LEU A 456 27.35 4.73 10.15
CA LEU A 456 27.57 4.26 8.77
C LEU A 456 26.86 5.14 7.75
N ALA A 457 25.66 5.62 8.05
CA ALA A 457 24.91 6.51 7.16
C ALA A 457 25.65 7.84 6.92
N LEU A 458 26.24 8.41 7.98
CA LEU A 458 27.03 9.64 7.90
C LEU A 458 28.38 9.42 7.16
N ALA A 459 29.05 8.29 7.42
CA ALA A 459 30.32 7.95 6.79
C ALA A 459 30.18 7.76 5.27
N THR A 460 29.01 7.41 4.77
CA THR A 460 28.76 7.13 3.35
C THR A 460 28.34 8.35 2.51
N ARG A 461 28.25 9.56 3.09
CA ARG A 461 27.75 10.78 2.41
C ARG A 461 28.50 11.17 1.14
N HIS A 462 29.77 10.80 1.02
CA HIS A 462 30.60 11.21 -0.11
C HIS A 462 30.45 10.33 -1.36
N PHE A 463 29.71 9.19 -1.28
CA PHE A 463 29.55 8.30 -2.43
C PHE A 463 28.17 7.67 -2.56
N ILE A 464 27.28 7.79 -1.56
CA ILE A 464 25.88 7.37 -1.65
C ILE A 464 24.99 8.60 -1.73
N TYR A 465 24.12 8.66 -2.74
CA TYR A 465 23.17 9.73 -3.00
C TYR A 465 21.75 9.17 -2.96
N SER A 466 20.96 9.61 -1.98
CA SER A 466 19.61 9.13 -1.68
C SER A 466 18.57 10.15 -2.15
N TYR A 467 17.79 9.82 -3.16
CA TYR A 467 16.75 10.69 -3.70
C TYR A 467 15.39 10.36 -3.10
N VAL A 468 14.69 11.38 -2.60
CA VAL A 468 13.35 11.26 -2.01
C VAL A 468 12.43 12.31 -2.60
N VAL A 469 11.21 11.92 -2.98
CA VAL A 469 10.17 12.82 -3.50
C VAL A 469 9.12 13.10 -2.42
N ASP A 470 8.93 14.36 -2.14
CA ASP A 470 7.87 14.98 -1.32
C ASP A 470 7.47 14.18 -0.07
N VAL A 471 6.32 13.50 -0.12
CA VAL A 471 5.77 12.74 1.02
C VAL A 471 5.88 11.22 0.84
N ASP A 472 6.86 10.77 0.06
CA ASP A 472 7.13 9.33 -0.09
C ASP A 472 7.15 8.63 1.27
N MET A 473 6.23 7.66 1.43
CA MET A 473 6.05 7.00 2.71
C MET A 473 7.17 6.00 3.01
N ILE A 474 7.81 5.40 2.00
CA ILE A 474 8.89 4.41 2.18
C ILE A 474 10.15 5.08 2.72
N ALA A 475 10.43 6.29 2.27
CA ALA A 475 11.52 7.11 2.82
C ALA A 475 11.34 7.48 4.29
N ARG A 476 10.10 7.37 4.81
CA ARG A 476 9.71 7.69 6.19
C ARG A 476 9.36 6.45 7.00
N ALA A 477 9.39 5.25 6.40
CA ALA A 477 9.02 4.01 7.07
C ALA A 477 10.17 3.51 7.96
N SER A 478 9.90 3.43 9.26
CA SER A 478 10.73 2.82 10.29
C SER A 478 9.83 2.28 11.41
N ILE A 479 10.32 1.40 12.26
CA ILE A 479 9.56 0.92 13.43
C ILE A 479 9.10 2.13 14.27
N ARG A 480 10.02 3.05 14.56
CA ARG A 480 9.74 4.26 15.33
C ARG A 480 8.68 5.16 14.70
N SER A 481 8.72 5.36 13.38
CA SER A 481 7.72 6.18 12.69
C SER A 481 6.34 5.53 12.67
N LEU A 482 6.28 4.18 12.63
CA LEU A 482 5.04 3.42 12.74
C LEU A 482 4.47 3.46 14.16
N GLU A 483 5.31 3.36 15.19
CA GLU A 483 4.91 3.56 16.60
C GLU A 483 4.34 4.95 16.81
N HIS A 484 5.04 5.98 16.34
CA HIS A 484 4.58 7.36 16.40
C HIS A 484 3.27 7.58 15.65
N LEU A 485 3.12 6.97 14.47
CA LEU A 485 1.85 7.00 13.71
C LEU A 485 0.71 6.36 14.51
N ARG A 486 0.95 5.20 15.14
CA ARG A 486 -0.02 4.54 16.01
C ARG A 486 -0.47 5.46 17.13
N ASP A 487 0.48 6.10 17.83
CA ASP A 487 0.19 6.99 18.95
C ASP A 487 -0.59 8.24 18.50
N ARG A 488 -0.23 8.82 17.34
CA ARG A 488 -1.00 9.91 16.71
C ARG A 488 -2.43 9.47 16.34
N ILE A 489 -2.62 8.26 15.82
CA ILE A 489 -3.95 7.69 15.53
C ILE A 489 -4.78 7.63 16.81
N ILE A 490 -4.21 7.12 17.89
CA ILE A 490 -4.86 7.02 19.20
C ILE A 490 -5.27 8.40 19.70
N ASP A 491 -4.38 9.38 19.66
CA ASP A 491 -4.63 10.75 20.08
C ASP A 491 -5.72 11.42 19.25
N ALA A 492 -5.68 11.26 17.93
CA ALA A 492 -6.70 11.79 17.03
C ALA A 492 -8.08 11.19 17.31
N LEU A 493 -8.16 9.88 17.55
CA LEU A 493 -9.40 9.19 17.89
C LEU A 493 -9.93 9.60 19.28
N ASN A 494 -9.05 9.84 20.26
CA ASN A 494 -9.42 10.31 21.59
C ASN A 494 -9.95 11.75 21.58
N LYS A 495 -9.41 12.61 20.72
CA LYS A 495 -9.88 13.99 20.51
C LYS A 495 -11.20 14.05 19.75
N TYR A 496 -11.52 13.01 18.97
CA TYR A 496 -12.71 12.99 18.11
C TYR A 496 -13.97 12.62 18.89
N ASN A 497 -14.93 13.56 18.97
CA ASN A 497 -16.14 13.47 19.80
C ASN A 497 -17.41 13.01 19.05
N ARG A 498 -17.30 12.48 17.84
CA ARG A 498 -18.43 11.99 17.04
C ARG A 498 -18.25 10.52 16.67
N ASN A 499 -19.30 9.88 16.15
CA ASN A 499 -19.21 8.50 15.68
C ASN A 499 -18.43 8.38 14.34
N LYS A 500 -17.91 7.18 14.05
CA LYS A 500 -17.14 6.91 12.82
C LYS A 500 -17.91 7.19 11.53
N ILE A 501 -19.21 6.91 11.51
CA ILE A 501 -20.04 7.14 10.32
C ILE A 501 -20.12 8.62 9.97
N CYS A 502 -20.24 9.47 10.98
CA CYS A 502 -20.20 10.93 10.77
C CYS A 502 -18.87 11.35 10.12
N LEU A 503 -17.75 10.78 10.55
CA LEU A 503 -16.44 11.01 9.93
C LEU A 503 -16.41 10.57 8.46
N LEU A 504 -16.84 9.34 8.20
CA LEU A 504 -16.83 8.77 6.85
C LEU A 504 -17.75 9.53 5.89
N THR A 505 -18.97 9.87 6.33
CA THR A 505 -19.95 10.62 5.52
C THR A 505 -19.48 12.05 5.25
N MET A 506 -18.92 12.74 6.24
CA MET A 506 -18.35 14.07 6.06
C MET A 506 -17.16 14.05 5.08
N THR A 507 -16.29 13.06 5.19
CA THR A 507 -15.11 12.91 4.30
C THR A 507 -15.56 12.60 2.88
N LEU A 508 -16.54 11.72 2.71
CA LEU A 508 -17.12 11.41 1.40
C LEU A 508 -17.79 12.65 0.79
N ALA A 509 -18.60 13.37 1.57
CA ALA A 509 -19.27 14.59 1.12
C ALA A 509 -18.26 15.68 0.70
N ARG A 510 -17.20 15.88 1.47
CA ARG A 510 -16.08 16.81 1.12
C ARG A 510 -15.37 16.38 -0.16
N THR A 511 -15.12 15.09 -0.34
CA THR A 511 -14.47 14.54 -1.54
C THR A 511 -15.33 14.77 -2.78
N ILE A 512 -16.64 14.52 -2.68
CA ILE A 512 -17.62 14.78 -3.76
C ILE A 512 -17.72 16.28 -4.06
N ALA A 513 -17.78 17.12 -3.04
CA ALA A 513 -17.84 18.57 -3.19
C ALA A 513 -16.57 19.13 -3.86
N LYS A 514 -15.38 18.70 -3.43
CA LYS A 514 -14.10 19.05 -4.10
C LYS A 514 -14.08 18.60 -5.56
N ARG A 515 -14.58 17.40 -5.87
CA ARG A 515 -14.68 16.91 -7.24
C ARG A 515 -15.62 17.74 -8.10
N ARG A 516 -16.75 18.23 -7.54
CA ARG A 516 -17.67 19.15 -8.22
C ARG A 516 -17.03 20.52 -8.45
N GLN A 517 -16.33 21.08 -7.46
CA GLN A 517 -15.62 22.37 -7.59
C GLN A 517 -14.51 22.28 -8.64
N THR A 518 -13.75 21.20 -8.71
CA THR A 518 -12.73 20.97 -9.73
C THR A 518 -13.35 20.87 -11.13
N PHE A 519 -14.55 20.30 -11.26
CA PHE A 519 -15.28 20.23 -12.53
C PHE A 519 -15.83 21.60 -12.95
N HIS A 520 -16.27 22.43 -12.00
CA HIS A 520 -16.70 23.81 -12.25
C HIS A 520 -15.53 24.76 -12.53
N SER A 521 -14.40 24.61 -11.84
CA SER A 521 -13.21 25.44 -12.09
C SER A 521 -12.56 25.16 -13.44
N ILE A 522 -12.65 23.95 -13.98
CA ILE A 522 -12.18 23.63 -15.34
C ILE A 522 -13.03 24.37 -16.39
N ASN A 523 -14.31 24.57 -16.13
CA ASN A 523 -15.18 25.38 -17.03
C ASN A 523 -15.02 26.90 -16.82
N TYR A 524 -14.56 27.36 -15.64
CA TYR A 524 -14.36 28.78 -15.35
C TYR A 524 -12.98 29.30 -15.78
N GLN A 525 -11.93 28.47 -15.72
CA GLN A 525 -10.56 28.86 -16.12
C GLN A 525 -10.40 29.09 -17.63
N THR A 526 -11.35 28.69 -18.45
CA THR A 526 -11.36 29.07 -19.88
C THR A 526 -11.91 30.49 -20.10
N GLN A 527 -12.53 31.08 -19.09
CA GLN A 527 -13.15 32.42 -19.21
C GLN A 527 -12.44 33.53 -18.41
N THR A 528 -11.63 33.16 -17.39
CA THR A 528 -10.94 34.13 -16.52
C THR A 528 -9.49 34.45 -16.91
N LEU A 529 -8.93 33.80 -17.94
CA LEU A 529 -7.61 34.15 -18.49
C LEU A 529 -7.59 35.51 -19.27
N ILE A 530 -8.73 36.20 -19.34
CA ILE A 530 -8.86 37.51 -20.01
C ILE A 530 -8.94 38.66 -18.99
N ASP A 531 -9.31 38.41 -17.71
CA ASP A 531 -9.60 39.51 -16.79
C ASP A 531 -8.58 39.74 -15.65
N ASP A 532 -7.59 38.86 -15.42
CA ASP A 532 -6.63 38.98 -14.30
C ASP A 532 -5.27 39.62 -14.65
N ALA A 533 -5.24 40.44 -15.72
CA ALA A 533 -4.06 41.27 -16.00
C ALA A 533 -4.02 42.59 -15.19
N LEU A 534 -4.96 42.85 -14.29
CA LEU A 534 -5.03 44.12 -13.53
C LEU A 534 -5.44 43.88 -12.08
N SER A 535 -4.52 43.62 -11.19
CA SER A 535 -4.46 44.24 -9.86
C SER A 535 -3.42 43.58 -8.94
N ASN A 536 -2.29 44.22 -8.82
CA ASN A 536 -1.35 44.02 -7.70
C ASN A 536 -1.83 44.76 -6.47
N SER A 537 -1.80 44.11 -5.29
CA SER A 537 -1.42 44.81 -4.04
C SER A 537 -1.12 43.81 -2.91
N THR A 538 0.02 44.03 -2.34
CA THR A 538 0.71 43.50 -1.17
C THR A 538 -0.09 43.59 0.14
N THR A 539 0.01 42.54 0.96
CA THR A 539 0.06 42.71 2.43
C THR A 539 0.82 41.56 3.09
N THR A 540 1.89 41.94 3.76
CA THR A 540 2.71 41.13 4.67
C THR A 540 2.00 40.99 6.02
N VAL A 541 1.95 39.80 6.59
CA VAL A 541 1.64 39.61 8.02
C VAL A 541 2.67 38.64 8.61
N ASP A 542 3.49 39.18 9.52
CA ASP A 542 4.37 38.44 10.41
C ASP A 542 3.54 37.65 11.43
N VAL A 543 3.84 36.38 11.64
CA VAL A 543 3.47 35.68 12.86
C VAL A 543 4.65 34.80 13.32
N ASN A 544 5.36 35.32 14.29
CA ASN A 544 6.20 34.54 15.21
C ASN A 544 5.31 33.77 16.18
N SER A 545 5.44 32.47 16.26
CA SER A 545 5.05 31.68 17.43
C SER A 545 5.89 30.40 17.59
N SER A 546 6.74 30.50 18.61
CA SER A 546 7.16 29.49 19.59
C SER A 546 7.19 28.00 19.15
N LEU A 547 8.38 27.53 18.84
CA LEU A 547 8.74 26.11 18.93
C LEU A 547 8.68 25.67 20.40
N SER A 548 7.71 24.87 20.76
CA SER A 548 7.76 24.04 21.96
C SER A 548 8.65 22.83 21.70
N GLN A 549 9.79 22.79 22.36
CA GLN A 549 10.68 21.64 22.43
C GLN A 549 9.92 20.45 23.04
N LEU A 550 9.61 19.46 22.23
CA LEU A 550 9.21 18.15 22.70
C LEU A 550 10.44 17.45 23.25
N VAL A 551 10.56 17.44 24.57
CA VAL A 551 11.48 16.57 25.31
C VAL A 551 11.03 15.13 25.07
N VAL A 552 11.78 14.43 24.23
CA VAL A 552 11.61 13.00 24.02
C VAL A 552 12.19 12.29 25.24
N THR A 553 11.31 11.83 26.14
CA THR A 553 11.69 10.90 27.19
C THR A 553 12.09 9.57 26.54
N HIS A 554 13.35 9.24 26.65
CA HIS A 554 13.88 7.93 26.29
C HIS A 554 13.22 6.84 27.13
N HIS A 555 12.36 6.04 26.52
CA HIS A 555 12.15 4.67 26.95
C HIS A 555 13.12 3.78 26.19
N SER A 556 14.06 3.22 26.94
CA SER A 556 15.04 2.22 26.53
C SER A 556 14.34 1.00 25.96
N ASN A 557 14.30 0.86 24.64
CA ASN A 557 14.05 -0.41 23.97
C ASN A 557 15.25 -0.74 23.07
N GLU A 558 15.67 -1.98 23.14
CA GLU A 558 16.91 -2.59 22.66
C GLU A 558 17.15 -2.56 21.12
N HIS A 559 16.41 -1.76 20.35
CA HIS A 559 16.55 -1.70 18.89
C HIS A 559 17.44 -0.53 18.45
N VAL A 560 18.46 -0.85 17.65
CA VAL A 560 19.33 0.14 17.04
C VAL A 560 18.55 0.97 16.02
N HIS A 561 18.66 2.29 16.11
CA HIS A 561 17.99 3.18 15.19
C HIS A 561 18.67 3.19 13.82
N LEU A 562 18.00 2.62 12.80
CA LEU A 562 18.44 2.68 11.42
C LEU A 562 17.89 3.94 10.72
N VAL A 563 18.74 4.56 9.90
CA VAL A 563 18.44 5.80 9.16
C VAL A 563 18.76 5.66 7.66
N MET A 564 18.35 6.64 6.88
CA MET A 564 18.64 6.74 5.45
C MET A 564 20.14 7.03 5.22
N PRO A 565 20.84 6.29 4.33
CA PRO A 565 22.26 6.46 4.09
C PRO A 565 22.60 7.63 3.17
N GLY A 566 23.80 8.15 3.29
CA GLY A 566 24.45 9.01 2.32
C GLY A 566 23.98 10.47 2.34
N THR A 567 24.20 11.18 1.24
CA THR A 567 23.68 12.54 1.00
C THR A 567 22.25 12.45 0.52
N ILE A 568 21.33 13.04 1.29
CA ILE A 568 19.89 12.95 1.02
C ILE A 568 19.45 14.17 0.21
N ILE A 569 18.89 13.91 -0.97
CA ILE A 569 18.40 14.90 -1.92
C ILE A 569 16.87 14.83 -1.89
N HIS A 570 16.25 15.84 -1.30
CA HIS A 570 14.80 15.96 -1.19
C HIS A 570 14.25 16.78 -2.34
N LEU A 571 13.41 16.16 -3.16
CA LEU A 571 12.67 16.76 -4.27
C LEU A 571 11.27 17.11 -3.77
N TYR A 572 11.03 18.34 -3.38
CA TYR A 572 9.78 18.74 -2.71
C TYR A 572 8.94 19.68 -3.56
N SER A 573 7.62 19.58 -3.42
CA SER A 573 6.67 20.44 -4.10
C SER A 573 6.62 21.84 -3.47
N THR A 574 6.58 22.90 -4.30
CA THR A 574 6.55 24.30 -3.84
C THR A 574 5.17 24.76 -3.40
N HIS A 575 4.12 24.02 -3.76
CA HIS A 575 2.73 24.32 -3.42
C HIS A 575 2.02 23.08 -2.88
N ARG A 576 0.95 23.28 -2.10
CA ARG A 576 0.11 22.18 -1.63
C ARG A 576 -0.48 21.43 -2.82
N VAL A 577 -0.10 20.17 -2.96
CA VAL A 577 -0.46 19.34 -4.11
C VAL A 577 -1.55 18.35 -3.70
N GLY A 578 -2.73 18.47 -4.31
CA GLY A 578 -3.81 17.47 -4.13
C GLY A 578 -3.55 16.20 -4.94
N LEU A 579 -4.35 15.15 -4.67
CA LEU A 579 -4.26 13.83 -5.34
C LEU A 579 -4.29 13.93 -6.88
N PHE A 580 -5.04 14.89 -7.45
CA PHE A 580 -5.26 15.08 -8.88
C PHE A 580 -4.61 16.33 -9.45
N SER A 581 -3.71 17.00 -8.71
CA SER A 581 -3.06 18.21 -9.18
C SER A 581 -2.20 17.96 -10.42
N ARG A 582 -2.38 18.77 -11.45
CA ARG A 582 -1.55 18.81 -12.66
C ARG A 582 -0.59 20.01 -12.56
N GLY A 583 0.61 19.88 -13.14
CA GLY A 583 1.57 21.00 -13.18
C GLY A 583 2.24 21.30 -11.83
N VAL A 584 2.62 20.25 -11.09
CA VAL A 584 3.37 20.41 -9.82
C VAL A 584 4.77 20.90 -10.12
N SER A 585 5.15 22.03 -9.53
CA SER A 585 6.54 22.53 -9.56
C SER A 585 7.31 21.96 -8.37
N TYR A 586 8.51 21.45 -8.64
CA TYR A 586 9.40 20.87 -7.64
C TYR A 586 10.65 21.72 -7.46
N ARG A 587 11.19 21.71 -6.23
CA ARG A 587 12.53 22.19 -5.89
C ARG A 587 13.34 21.04 -5.31
N ALA A 588 14.66 21.20 -5.28
CA ALA A 588 15.57 20.23 -4.69
C ALA A 588 16.43 20.87 -3.62
N GLY A 589 16.68 20.15 -2.54
CA GLY A 589 17.59 20.56 -1.48
C GLY A 589 18.27 19.36 -0.84
N ILE A 590 19.50 19.56 -0.35
CA ILE A 590 20.17 18.57 0.50
C ILE A 590 19.60 18.74 1.92
N THR A 591 19.27 17.64 2.56
CA THR A 591 18.67 17.62 3.89
C THR A 591 19.27 16.51 4.77
N THR A 592 18.82 16.42 6.00
CA THR A 592 19.21 15.38 6.96
C THR A 592 18.12 14.32 7.11
N TYR A 593 18.48 13.13 7.60
CA TYR A 593 17.55 12.02 7.80
C TYR A 593 16.46 12.33 8.83
N ASP A 594 16.69 13.28 9.76
CA ASP A 594 15.71 13.67 10.81
C ASP A 594 14.37 14.12 10.23
N GLN A 595 14.37 14.71 9.03
CA GLN A 595 13.18 15.16 8.35
C GLN A 595 12.24 14.00 7.96
N PHE A 596 12.74 12.77 7.97
CA PHE A 596 12.01 11.59 7.54
C PHE A 596 11.57 10.69 8.71
N PHE A 597 11.71 11.12 9.96
CA PHE A 597 11.30 10.33 11.13
C PHE A 597 9.79 10.24 11.35
N GLN A 598 9.01 11.10 10.71
CA GLN A 598 7.56 11.12 10.85
C GLN A 598 6.88 10.69 9.56
N LEU A 599 5.96 9.72 9.67
CA LEU A 599 5.04 9.38 8.59
C LEU A 599 4.00 10.50 8.43
N ILE A 600 3.92 11.06 7.24
CA ILE A 600 2.95 12.09 6.86
C ILE A 600 1.78 11.40 6.17
N VAL A 601 0.60 11.49 6.76
CA VAL A 601 -0.61 10.88 6.20
C VAL A 601 -1.19 11.79 5.12
N HIS A 602 -0.80 11.55 3.88
CA HIS A 602 -1.19 12.35 2.73
C HIS A 602 -1.70 11.47 1.58
N PRO A 603 -2.69 11.92 0.78
CA PRO A 603 -3.21 11.12 -0.35
C PRO A 603 -2.18 10.71 -1.38
N ARG A 604 -1.09 11.47 -1.47
CA ARG A 604 0.02 11.22 -2.40
C ARG A 604 1.14 10.36 -1.85
N MET A 605 1.17 10.03 -0.56
CA MET A 605 2.29 9.32 0.08
C MET A 605 2.67 8.00 -0.65
N TRP A 606 1.68 7.30 -1.22
CA TRP A 606 1.89 6.13 -2.07
C TRP A 606 2.29 6.50 -3.49
N LEU A 607 1.66 7.55 -4.07
CA LEU A 607 1.91 7.97 -5.45
C LEU A 607 3.30 8.58 -5.61
N ASP A 608 3.79 9.27 -4.60
CA ASP A 608 5.12 9.88 -4.63
C ASP A 608 6.22 8.82 -4.59
N HIS A 609 5.91 7.60 -4.10
CA HIS A 609 6.82 6.44 -4.19
C HIS A 609 6.90 5.82 -5.58
N PHE A 610 5.98 6.10 -6.51
CA PHE A 610 6.01 5.45 -7.83
C PHE A 610 7.12 6.01 -8.74
N PRO A 611 7.74 5.14 -9.60
CA PRO A 611 8.84 5.52 -10.49
C PRO A 611 8.59 6.77 -11.35
N ALA A 612 7.36 6.95 -11.85
CA ALA A 612 7.02 8.13 -12.64
C ALA A 612 7.03 9.45 -11.85
N SER A 613 6.83 9.40 -10.53
CA SER A 613 6.90 10.62 -9.70
C SER A 613 8.34 11.09 -9.58
N TYR A 614 9.29 10.18 -9.39
CA TYR A 614 10.72 10.48 -9.37
C TYR A 614 11.22 11.02 -10.71
N GLY A 615 10.88 10.38 -11.84
CA GLY A 615 11.23 10.85 -13.16
C GLY A 615 10.71 12.25 -13.46
N ARG A 616 9.44 12.54 -13.10
CA ARG A 616 8.84 13.87 -13.29
C ARG A 616 9.45 14.93 -12.38
N ALA A 617 9.67 14.61 -11.10
CA ALA A 617 10.24 15.56 -10.15
C ALA A 617 11.65 15.97 -10.56
N LEU A 618 12.52 15.01 -10.89
CA LEU A 618 13.88 15.28 -11.36
C LEU A 618 13.89 16.09 -12.66
N ALA A 619 13.07 15.72 -13.66
CA ALA A 619 12.97 16.47 -14.90
C ALA A 619 12.53 17.93 -14.67
N ASN A 620 11.48 18.13 -13.84
CA ASN A 620 10.95 19.47 -13.56
C ASN A 620 11.96 20.35 -12.79
N VAL A 621 12.69 19.78 -11.83
CA VAL A 621 13.73 20.54 -11.11
C VAL A 621 14.85 20.96 -12.06
N ILE A 622 15.30 20.08 -12.96
CA ILE A 622 16.35 20.40 -13.94
C ILE A 622 15.88 21.51 -14.90
N GLU A 623 14.66 21.40 -15.44
CA GLU A 623 14.06 22.43 -16.31
C GLU A 623 13.97 23.79 -15.60
N ASN A 624 13.54 23.82 -14.34
CA ASN A 624 13.47 25.06 -13.56
C ASN A 624 14.85 25.67 -13.30
N TYR A 625 15.90 24.85 -13.13
CA TYR A 625 17.28 25.33 -12.98
C TYR A 625 17.78 25.99 -14.25
N ASP A 626 17.55 25.38 -15.41
CA ASP A 626 17.99 25.93 -16.73
C ASP A 626 17.26 27.24 -17.06
N GLN A 627 15.97 27.38 -16.74
CA GLN A 627 15.20 28.61 -16.93
C GLN A 627 15.70 29.78 -16.06
N ASN A 628 15.97 29.51 -14.78
CA ASN A 628 16.49 30.53 -13.86
C ASN A 628 17.91 30.99 -14.25
N SER A 629 18.74 30.10 -14.80
CA SER A 629 20.07 30.43 -15.29
C SER A 629 20.03 31.30 -16.55
N GLN A 630 19.01 31.13 -17.40
CA GLN A 630 18.81 31.94 -18.61
C GLN A 630 18.20 33.34 -18.31
N GLN A 631 17.51 33.53 -17.18
CA GLN A 631 16.97 34.83 -16.77
C GLN A 631 18.01 35.73 -16.09
N ILE A 632 19.12 35.16 -15.62
CA ILE A 632 20.22 35.85 -14.94
C ILE A 632 21.38 36.18 -15.93
N ALA A 633 21.46 35.50 -17.06
CA ALA A 633 22.40 35.79 -18.15
C ALA A 633 21.81 36.80 -19.16
#